data_72b6a07ff21f0736559341887a9ef8de
#
_entry.id   72b6a07ff21f0736559341887a9ef8de
#
_cell.length_a   1.000
_cell.length_b   1.000
_cell.length_c   1.000
_cell.angle_alpha   90.00
_cell.angle_beta   90.00
_cell.angle_gamma   90.00
#
_symmetry.space_group_name_H-M   'P 1'
#
loop_
_entity.id
_entity.type
_entity.pdbx_description
1 polymer ?
#
loop_
_entity_poly.entity_id
_entity_poly.type
_entity_poly.pdbx_seq_one_letter_code
_entity_poly.pdbx_strand_id
1 'polypeptide(L)'
;NLAVAKSIKKNLETFEGIKVYLTRKDDKDANYTNRVDYAKVKKADYLISLHFNATEAHMQAGSMIYVSAIPDLRKKMMPIAQSVSESLEGIGIFANGVYTCVDEDGHDYLGFLRKCEEKKVSGMIIEHLFMDREEYLPLINSPEALDTIGKADALAIARALKLNSNSTIYHFTDEPDIETTEPYELPSNYMYPDSASVAVKEYEQITNRAANIVFNVNASDPQGQLASYRLSTDGGITFGAEKDFAYGGKSEFSRILRKGDGQKIVILALNQDHLGCVSNCLDVWDEIKLDRDFDKHKEEALLKEQEEEQGSETASEEIPEEVSSEEETTEDSSVTDHDPHLNDSQKVVVIFGAFAGLAIAVLLYFIYRKENVSGKE
;
A
#
# COMPACT_ATOMS: atom_id res chain seq x y z
N ASN A 1 -7.87 -12.59 -13.40
CA ASN A 1 -8.74 -11.54 -13.95
C ASN A 1 -10.20 -11.99 -14.06
N LEU A 2 -10.56 -13.11 -14.78
CA LEU A 2 -11.95 -13.52 -14.98
C LEU A 2 -12.67 -13.87 -13.67
N ALA A 3 -11.99 -14.47 -12.70
CA ALA A 3 -12.54 -14.78 -11.38
C ALA A 3 -12.90 -13.48 -10.63
N VAL A 4 -11.98 -12.50 -10.61
CA VAL A 4 -12.23 -11.16 -10.04
C VAL A 4 -13.43 -10.51 -10.71
N ALA A 5 -13.47 -10.49 -12.04
CA ALA A 5 -14.60 -9.94 -12.80
C ALA A 5 -15.96 -10.58 -12.45
N LYS A 6 -15.98 -11.90 -12.29
CA LYS A 6 -17.20 -12.62 -11.85
C LYS A 6 -17.60 -12.27 -10.43
N SER A 7 -16.61 -12.09 -9.53
CA SER A 7 -16.86 -11.66 -8.16
C SER A 7 -17.39 -10.23 -8.11
N ILE A 8 -16.77 -9.28 -8.85
CA ILE A 8 -17.29 -7.92 -8.95
C ILE A 8 -18.74 -7.93 -9.44
N LYS A 9 -19.02 -8.63 -10.54
CA LYS A 9 -20.40 -8.71 -11.07
C LYS A 9 -21.37 -9.24 -10.03
N LYS A 10 -21.03 -10.35 -9.36
CA LYS A 10 -21.87 -10.99 -8.34
C LYS A 10 -22.18 -10.04 -7.18
N ASN A 11 -21.17 -9.32 -6.68
CA ASN A 11 -21.31 -8.44 -5.53
C ASN A 11 -21.91 -7.09 -5.92
N LEU A 12 -21.52 -6.50 -7.05
CA LEU A 12 -22.02 -5.20 -7.46
C LEU A 12 -23.50 -5.24 -7.88
N GLU A 13 -23.97 -6.34 -8.50
CA GLU A 13 -25.39 -6.51 -8.83
C GLU A 13 -26.31 -6.76 -7.60
N THR A 14 -25.77 -6.79 -6.37
CA THR A 14 -26.56 -6.71 -5.14
C THR A 14 -26.98 -5.26 -4.78
N PHE A 15 -26.47 -4.28 -5.51
CA PHE A 15 -26.86 -2.87 -5.35
C PHE A 15 -27.93 -2.48 -6.35
N GLU A 16 -28.77 -1.49 -5.97
CA GLU A 16 -29.83 -0.98 -6.82
C GLU A 16 -29.30 -0.11 -7.96
N GLY A 17 -30.00 -0.09 -9.08
CA GLY A 17 -29.73 0.82 -10.19
C GLY A 17 -28.48 0.51 -11.03
N ILE A 18 -27.83 -0.64 -10.83
CA ILE A 18 -26.65 -1.02 -11.60
C ILE A 18 -26.81 -2.35 -12.32
N LYS A 19 -26.19 -2.45 -13.49
CA LYS A 19 -26.10 -3.68 -14.27
C LYS A 19 -24.70 -3.89 -14.80
N VAL A 20 -24.17 -5.09 -14.60
CA VAL A 20 -22.80 -5.45 -14.97
C VAL A 20 -22.78 -6.44 -16.13
N TYR A 21 -22.00 -6.14 -17.16
CA TYR A 21 -21.74 -7.02 -18.30
C TYR A 21 -20.29 -7.40 -18.34
N LEU A 22 -20.00 -8.67 -18.63
CA LEU A 22 -18.65 -9.16 -18.87
C LEU A 22 -18.41 -9.25 -20.38
N THR A 23 -17.28 -8.76 -20.84
CA THR A 23 -16.90 -8.82 -22.27
C THR A 23 -16.50 -10.23 -22.70
N ARG A 24 -16.17 -11.12 -21.76
CA ARG A 24 -15.99 -12.56 -21.97
C ARG A 24 -16.52 -13.36 -20.79
N LYS A 25 -16.88 -14.61 -21.02
CA LYS A 25 -17.41 -15.53 -20.00
C LYS A 25 -16.50 -16.74 -19.75
N ASP A 26 -15.58 -16.96 -20.66
CA ASP A 26 -14.60 -18.06 -20.69
C ASP A 26 -13.21 -17.51 -21.08
N ASP A 27 -12.24 -18.38 -21.33
CA ASP A 27 -10.88 -18.00 -21.69
C ASP A 27 -10.67 -17.62 -23.17
N LYS A 28 -11.75 -17.36 -23.89
CA LYS A 28 -11.64 -16.83 -25.25
C LYS A 28 -11.16 -15.39 -25.23
N ASP A 29 -10.21 -15.11 -26.09
CA ASP A 29 -9.70 -13.76 -26.25
C ASP A 29 -10.69 -12.85 -27.00
N ALA A 30 -10.60 -11.55 -26.72
CA ALA A 30 -11.28 -10.51 -27.43
C ALA A 30 -10.39 -9.27 -27.45
N ASN A 31 -10.12 -8.73 -28.64
CA ASN A 31 -9.30 -7.52 -28.79
C ASN A 31 -9.97 -6.27 -28.21
N TYR A 32 -9.20 -5.23 -27.96
CA TYR A 32 -9.69 -3.99 -27.35
C TYR A 32 -10.83 -3.34 -28.13
N THR A 33 -10.76 -3.33 -29.46
CA THR A 33 -11.80 -2.75 -30.31
C THR A 33 -13.14 -3.43 -30.09
N ASN A 34 -13.18 -4.77 -30.13
CA ASN A 34 -14.41 -5.53 -29.91
C ASN A 34 -15.00 -5.29 -28.53
N ARG A 35 -14.16 -5.13 -27.52
CA ARG A 35 -14.61 -4.87 -26.13
C ARG A 35 -15.19 -3.48 -25.98
N VAL A 36 -14.54 -2.45 -26.56
CA VAL A 36 -15.04 -1.07 -26.53
C VAL A 36 -16.31 -0.93 -27.38
N ASP A 37 -16.38 -1.57 -28.56
CA ASP A 37 -17.58 -1.59 -29.37
C ASP A 37 -18.76 -2.29 -28.66
N TYR A 38 -18.49 -3.40 -27.94
CA TYR A 38 -19.50 -4.04 -27.10
C TYR A 38 -20.05 -3.09 -26.03
N ALA A 39 -19.15 -2.32 -25.35
CA ALA A 39 -19.55 -1.32 -24.39
C ALA A 39 -20.47 -0.25 -25.00
N LYS A 40 -20.14 0.25 -26.18
CA LYS A 40 -21.00 1.20 -26.93
C LYS A 40 -22.37 0.64 -27.27
N VAL A 41 -22.42 -0.60 -27.78
CA VAL A 41 -23.68 -1.29 -28.10
C VAL A 41 -24.58 -1.41 -26.86
N LYS A 42 -23.98 -1.64 -25.70
CA LYS A 42 -24.70 -1.71 -24.43
C LYS A 42 -25.03 -0.34 -23.83
N LYS A 43 -24.49 0.74 -24.35
CA LYS A 43 -24.57 2.11 -23.83
C LYS A 43 -24.00 2.20 -22.41
N ALA A 44 -22.80 1.66 -22.24
CA ALA A 44 -22.12 1.67 -20.95
C ALA A 44 -21.73 3.07 -20.51
N ASP A 45 -21.95 3.36 -19.23
CA ASP A 45 -21.44 4.57 -18.58
C ASP A 45 -19.98 4.44 -18.20
N TYR A 46 -19.53 3.21 -17.88
CA TYR A 46 -18.20 2.88 -17.38
C TYR A 46 -17.69 1.60 -18.03
N LEU A 47 -16.40 1.59 -18.39
CA LEU A 47 -15.71 0.43 -18.94
C LEU A 47 -14.41 0.18 -18.18
N ILE A 48 -14.30 -0.97 -17.48
CA ILE A 48 -13.17 -1.27 -16.61
C ILE A 48 -12.43 -2.49 -17.12
N SER A 49 -11.10 -2.34 -17.31
CA SER A 49 -10.17 -3.41 -17.65
C SER A 49 -9.44 -3.89 -16.42
N LEU A 50 -9.55 -5.18 -16.11
CA LEU A 50 -8.94 -5.80 -14.94
C LEU A 50 -7.70 -6.58 -15.32
N HIS A 51 -6.60 -6.28 -14.64
CA HIS A 51 -5.30 -6.88 -14.88
C HIS A 51 -4.60 -7.27 -13.57
N PHE A 52 -3.59 -8.10 -13.71
CA PHE A 52 -2.49 -8.30 -12.79
C PHE A 52 -1.23 -8.02 -13.58
N ASN A 53 -0.44 -7.09 -13.09
CA ASN A 53 0.77 -6.63 -13.75
C ASN A 53 1.93 -7.63 -13.63
N ALA A 54 2.97 -7.45 -14.41
CA ALA A 54 4.23 -8.16 -14.30
C ALA A 54 5.34 -7.35 -14.98
N THR A 55 6.57 -7.50 -14.49
CA THR A 55 7.77 -6.90 -15.09
C THR A 55 8.91 -7.89 -15.16
N GLU A 56 9.83 -7.72 -16.12
CA GLU A 56 11.01 -8.59 -16.23
C GLU A 56 11.95 -8.47 -15.02
N ALA A 57 11.96 -7.33 -14.38
CA ALA A 57 12.82 -7.07 -13.21
C ALA A 57 12.30 -7.72 -11.93
N HIS A 58 11.02 -8.09 -11.84
CA HIS A 58 10.36 -8.65 -10.66
C HIS A 58 10.54 -7.79 -9.38
N MET A 59 10.66 -6.46 -9.55
CA MET A 59 10.99 -5.53 -8.47
C MET A 59 9.87 -4.52 -8.19
N GLN A 60 8.81 -4.50 -8.98
CA GLN A 60 7.69 -3.59 -8.79
C GLN A 60 6.65 -4.20 -7.85
N ALA A 61 5.92 -3.34 -7.13
CA ALA A 61 4.93 -3.76 -6.13
C ALA A 61 3.69 -2.87 -6.15
N GLY A 62 2.60 -3.38 -5.58
CA GLY A 62 1.37 -2.63 -5.37
C GLY A 62 0.41 -2.62 -6.56
N SER A 63 -0.67 -1.86 -6.43
CA SER A 63 -1.67 -1.65 -7.48
C SER A 63 -1.40 -0.35 -8.22
N MET A 64 -1.83 -0.30 -9.48
CA MET A 64 -1.79 0.90 -10.32
C MET A 64 -3.11 1.04 -11.08
N ILE A 65 -3.66 2.23 -11.13
CA ILE A 65 -4.91 2.47 -11.86
C ILE A 65 -4.64 3.50 -12.96
N TYR A 66 -4.96 3.14 -14.20
CA TYR A 66 -4.81 4.05 -15.32
C TYR A 66 -6.16 4.56 -15.79
N VAL A 67 -6.26 5.88 -15.93
CA VAL A 67 -7.42 6.59 -16.48
C VAL A 67 -7.02 7.34 -17.74
N SER A 68 -8.01 7.73 -18.57
CA SER A 68 -7.74 8.50 -19.78
C SER A 68 -7.10 9.85 -19.46
N ALA A 69 -6.14 10.27 -20.27
CA ALA A 69 -5.59 11.61 -20.23
C ALA A 69 -6.62 12.68 -20.67
N ILE A 70 -7.66 12.27 -21.41
CA ILE A 70 -8.70 13.18 -21.91
C ILE A 70 -9.66 13.56 -20.77
N PRO A 71 -9.75 14.85 -20.36
CA PRO A 71 -10.46 15.29 -19.17
C PRO A 71 -11.93 14.83 -19.09
N ASP A 72 -12.67 14.91 -20.18
CA ASP A 72 -14.10 14.53 -20.21
C ASP A 72 -14.32 13.02 -19.99
N LEU A 73 -13.37 12.16 -20.43
CA LEU A 73 -13.41 10.72 -20.20
C LEU A 73 -12.93 10.37 -18.80
N ARG A 74 -11.88 11.07 -18.33
CA ARG A 74 -11.28 10.90 -17.00
C ARG A 74 -12.24 11.25 -15.87
N LYS A 75 -12.92 12.39 -15.97
CA LYS A 75 -13.76 12.95 -14.91
C LYS A 75 -14.74 11.94 -14.28
N LYS A 76 -15.33 11.08 -15.11
CA LYS A 76 -16.27 10.05 -14.62
C LYS A 76 -15.57 8.91 -13.88
N MET A 77 -14.32 8.62 -14.26
CA MET A 77 -13.58 7.48 -13.73
C MET A 77 -12.84 7.79 -12.43
N MET A 78 -12.44 9.05 -12.20
CA MET A 78 -11.65 9.45 -11.04
C MET A 78 -12.24 9.04 -9.68
N PRO A 79 -13.53 9.27 -9.37
CA PRO A 79 -14.07 8.82 -8.09
C PRO A 79 -14.01 7.30 -7.91
N ILE A 80 -14.21 6.54 -9.00
CA ILE A 80 -14.13 5.08 -8.98
C ILE A 80 -12.66 4.65 -8.79
N ALA A 81 -11.74 5.25 -9.55
CA ALA A 81 -10.31 4.95 -9.46
C ALA A 81 -9.76 5.20 -8.05
N GLN A 82 -10.09 6.37 -7.47
CA GLN A 82 -9.67 6.71 -6.11
C GLN A 82 -10.24 5.72 -5.07
N SER A 83 -11.53 5.45 -5.14
CA SER A 83 -12.19 4.52 -4.20
C SER A 83 -11.65 3.09 -4.32
N VAL A 84 -11.33 2.61 -5.54
CA VAL A 84 -10.71 1.29 -5.76
C VAL A 84 -9.30 1.27 -5.19
N SER A 85 -8.50 2.31 -5.40
CA SER A 85 -7.16 2.46 -4.84
C SER A 85 -7.17 2.32 -3.30
N GLU A 86 -8.04 3.08 -2.62
CA GLU A 86 -8.23 3.01 -1.16
C GLU A 86 -8.72 1.63 -0.68
N SER A 87 -9.61 1.01 -1.44
CA SER A 87 -10.16 -0.30 -1.09
C SER A 87 -9.14 -1.43 -1.21
N LEU A 88 -8.24 -1.36 -2.19
CA LEU A 88 -7.13 -2.29 -2.35
C LEU A 88 -6.11 -2.15 -1.21
N GLU A 89 -5.79 -0.92 -0.77
CA GLU A 89 -4.99 -0.70 0.44
C GLU A 89 -5.67 -1.30 1.68
N GLY A 90 -6.97 -1.17 1.80
CA GLY A 90 -7.76 -1.73 2.90
C GLY A 90 -7.69 -3.26 3.01
N ILE A 91 -7.36 -3.97 1.95
CA ILE A 91 -7.13 -5.43 1.94
C ILE A 91 -5.65 -5.84 1.90
N GLY A 92 -4.74 -4.88 2.11
CA GLY A 92 -3.30 -5.12 2.19
C GLY A 92 -2.56 -5.09 0.85
N ILE A 93 -3.15 -4.56 -0.22
CA ILE A 93 -2.48 -4.32 -1.49
C ILE A 93 -2.08 -2.85 -1.55
N PHE A 94 -0.78 -2.57 -1.44
CA PHE A 94 -0.27 -1.21 -1.53
C PHE A 94 -0.74 -0.51 -2.81
N ALA A 95 -1.24 0.72 -2.71
CA ALA A 95 -1.65 1.52 -3.85
C ALA A 95 -0.54 2.49 -4.29
N ASN A 96 -0.01 2.31 -5.50
CA ASN A 96 0.94 3.25 -6.08
C ASN A 96 0.25 4.57 -6.46
N GLY A 97 -0.98 4.51 -6.96
CA GLY A 97 -1.77 5.69 -7.30
C GLY A 97 -2.60 5.54 -8.57
N VAL A 98 -3.14 6.67 -9.00
CA VAL A 98 -3.90 6.80 -10.26
C VAL A 98 -3.03 7.54 -11.28
N TYR A 99 -2.99 7.05 -12.51
CA TYR A 99 -2.10 7.51 -13.57
C TYR A 99 -2.84 7.84 -14.85
N THR A 100 -2.32 8.81 -15.58
CA THR A 100 -2.51 8.95 -17.04
C THR A 100 -1.21 8.58 -17.72
N CYS A 101 -1.27 8.12 -18.97
CA CYS A 101 -0.09 7.88 -19.77
C CYS A 101 -0.34 8.36 -21.18
N VAL A 102 0.49 9.29 -21.65
CA VAL A 102 0.33 9.97 -22.96
C VAL A 102 1.47 9.67 -23.91
N ASP A 103 1.15 9.70 -25.18
CA ASP A 103 2.17 9.74 -26.24
C ASP A 103 2.63 11.18 -26.53
N GLU A 104 3.54 11.33 -27.49
CA GLU A 104 4.11 12.62 -27.89
C GLU A 104 3.07 13.61 -28.42
N ASP A 105 1.93 13.11 -28.92
CA ASP A 105 0.83 13.93 -29.46
C ASP A 105 -0.23 14.26 -28.38
N GLY A 106 -0.05 13.81 -27.17
CA GLY A 106 -0.96 14.05 -26.03
C GLY A 106 -2.19 13.17 -25.99
N HIS A 107 -2.20 12.07 -26.73
CA HIS A 107 -3.24 11.06 -26.71
C HIS A 107 -2.93 9.95 -25.69
N ASP A 108 -3.97 9.21 -25.29
CA ASP A 108 -3.79 8.04 -24.44
C ASP A 108 -2.79 7.04 -25.06
N TYR A 109 -1.68 6.76 -24.38
CA TYR A 109 -0.64 5.84 -24.86
C TYR A 109 -1.08 4.38 -24.78
N LEU A 110 -1.76 3.98 -23.68
CA LEU A 110 -2.17 2.60 -23.45
C LEU A 110 -3.27 2.18 -24.45
N GLY A 111 -3.04 1.12 -25.21
CA GLY A 111 -3.86 0.72 -26.35
C GLY A 111 -5.36 0.55 -26.05
N PHE A 112 -5.73 0.10 -24.84
CA PHE A 112 -7.13 0.05 -24.41
C PHE A 112 -7.72 1.45 -24.22
N LEU A 113 -7.04 2.34 -23.50
CA LEU A 113 -7.49 3.71 -23.25
C LEU A 113 -7.52 4.51 -24.57
N ARG A 114 -6.55 4.31 -25.46
CA ARG A 114 -6.56 4.88 -26.83
C ARG A 114 -7.86 4.48 -27.57
N LYS A 115 -8.29 3.22 -27.47
CA LYS A 115 -9.56 2.81 -28.08
C LYS A 115 -10.77 3.42 -27.41
N CYS A 116 -10.72 3.62 -26.10
CA CYS A 116 -11.75 4.34 -25.36
C CYS A 116 -11.83 5.81 -25.82
N GLU A 117 -10.68 6.48 -25.98
CA GLU A 117 -10.58 7.83 -26.52
C GLU A 117 -11.19 7.93 -27.91
N GLU A 118 -10.74 7.10 -28.88
CA GLU A 118 -11.26 7.05 -30.25
C GLU A 118 -12.79 6.88 -30.31
N LYS A 119 -13.33 6.09 -29.40
CA LYS A 119 -14.76 5.74 -29.37
C LYS A 119 -15.59 6.61 -28.41
N LYS A 120 -14.95 7.52 -27.67
CA LYS A 120 -15.56 8.38 -26.63
C LYS A 120 -16.28 7.56 -25.55
N VAL A 121 -15.60 6.56 -25.00
CA VAL A 121 -16.06 5.72 -23.92
C VAL A 121 -15.21 6.02 -22.69
N SER A 122 -15.82 6.30 -21.54
CA SER A 122 -15.08 6.45 -20.28
C SER A 122 -14.57 5.09 -19.81
N GLY A 123 -13.23 4.92 -19.81
CA GLY A 123 -12.57 3.67 -19.47
C GLY A 123 -11.45 3.86 -18.44
N MET A 124 -11.13 2.79 -17.71
CA MET A 124 -9.95 2.70 -16.86
C MET A 124 -9.38 1.29 -16.85
N ILE A 125 -8.11 1.18 -16.49
CA ILE A 125 -7.40 -0.08 -16.25
C ILE A 125 -7.09 -0.18 -14.77
N ILE A 126 -7.35 -1.35 -14.16
CA ILE A 126 -6.93 -1.68 -12.80
C ILE A 126 -5.87 -2.76 -12.90
N GLU A 127 -4.63 -2.42 -12.58
CA GLU A 127 -3.55 -3.36 -12.28
C GLU A 127 -3.56 -3.61 -10.78
N HIS A 128 -4.15 -4.74 -10.35
CA HIS A 128 -4.37 -4.99 -8.91
C HIS A 128 -3.08 -5.15 -8.12
N LEU A 129 -2.10 -5.86 -8.69
CA LEU A 129 -0.77 -6.07 -8.12
C LEU A 129 0.17 -6.64 -9.18
N PHE A 130 1.44 -6.80 -8.84
CA PHE A 130 2.44 -7.45 -9.69
C PHE A 130 2.48 -8.96 -9.37
N MET A 131 1.95 -9.78 -10.28
CA MET A 131 1.78 -11.24 -10.08
C MET A 131 3.07 -12.04 -10.14
N ASP A 132 4.16 -11.43 -10.56
CA ASP A 132 5.51 -11.97 -10.63
C ASP A 132 6.29 -11.85 -9.30
N ARG A 133 5.64 -11.32 -8.25
CA ARG A 133 6.18 -11.21 -6.89
C ARG A 133 5.72 -12.38 -6.04
N GLU A 134 6.67 -13.09 -5.41
CA GLU A 134 6.37 -14.22 -4.52
C GLU A 134 5.48 -13.83 -3.35
N GLU A 135 5.66 -12.64 -2.79
CA GLU A 135 4.91 -12.13 -1.66
C GLU A 135 3.43 -11.94 -1.96
N TYR A 136 3.08 -11.68 -3.23
CA TYR A 136 1.69 -11.50 -3.65
C TYR A 136 1.00 -12.79 -4.13
N LEU A 137 1.75 -13.87 -4.31
CA LEU A 137 1.15 -15.14 -4.71
C LEU A 137 0.01 -15.60 -3.79
N PRO A 138 0.09 -15.45 -2.44
CA PRO A 138 -1.04 -15.78 -1.57
C PRO A 138 -2.33 -15.00 -1.87
N LEU A 139 -2.22 -13.78 -2.38
CA LEU A 139 -3.37 -12.92 -2.67
C LEU A 139 -4.08 -13.27 -3.99
N ILE A 140 -3.48 -14.10 -4.85
CA ILE A 140 -4.02 -14.41 -6.18
C ILE A 140 -4.20 -15.89 -6.47
N ASN A 141 -3.70 -16.77 -5.59
CA ASN A 141 -3.60 -18.20 -5.86
C ASN A 141 -4.77 -19.03 -5.32
N SER A 142 -5.78 -18.41 -4.72
CA SER A 142 -6.98 -19.12 -4.33
C SER A 142 -8.24 -18.43 -4.87
N PRO A 143 -9.32 -19.18 -5.10
CA PRO A 143 -10.61 -18.60 -5.47
C PRO A 143 -11.12 -17.59 -4.42
N GLU A 144 -10.83 -17.83 -3.14
CA GLU A 144 -11.24 -16.99 -2.01
C GLU A 144 -10.48 -15.66 -2.01
N ALA A 145 -9.17 -15.69 -2.31
CA ALA A 145 -8.35 -14.49 -2.42
C ALA A 145 -8.82 -13.61 -3.59
N LEU A 146 -9.07 -14.21 -4.75
CA LEU A 146 -9.61 -13.50 -5.92
C LEU A 146 -11.04 -12.97 -5.68
N ASP A 147 -11.86 -13.68 -4.91
CA ASP A 147 -13.19 -13.21 -4.49
C ASP A 147 -13.07 -12.02 -3.52
N THR A 148 -12.07 -11.99 -2.66
CA THR A 148 -11.79 -10.85 -1.76
C THR A 148 -11.45 -9.59 -2.53
N ILE A 149 -10.55 -9.67 -3.53
CA ILE A 149 -10.24 -8.56 -4.43
C ILE A 149 -11.51 -8.07 -5.13
N GLY A 150 -12.28 -8.98 -5.73
CA GLY A 150 -13.49 -8.61 -6.46
C GLY A 150 -14.59 -8.01 -5.57
N LYS A 151 -14.67 -8.40 -4.30
CA LYS A 151 -15.57 -7.76 -3.31
C LYS A 151 -15.11 -6.34 -2.96
N ALA A 152 -13.81 -6.15 -2.76
CA ALA A 152 -13.22 -4.85 -2.48
C ALA A 152 -13.52 -3.87 -3.63
N ASP A 153 -13.26 -4.28 -4.87
CA ASP A 153 -13.58 -3.49 -6.05
C ASP A 153 -15.09 -3.18 -6.16
N ALA A 154 -15.94 -4.17 -5.94
CA ALA A 154 -17.39 -3.98 -6.02
C ALA A 154 -17.90 -2.96 -5.00
N LEU A 155 -17.42 -3.02 -3.76
CA LEU A 155 -17.75 -2.05 -2.71
C LEU A 155 -17.23 -0.66 -3.05
N ALA A 156 -16.01 -0.56 -3.54
CA ALA A 156 -15.41 0.71 -3.96
C ALA A 156 -16.20 1.37 -5.10
N ILE A 157 -16.57 0.59 -6.11
CA ILE A 157 -17.40 1.07 -7.23
C ILE A 157 -18.77 1.51 -6.73
N ALA A 158 -19.42 0.71 -5.86
CA ALA A 158 -20.74 1.05 -5.31
C ALA A 158 -20.69 2.34 -4.49
N ARG A 159 -19.65 2.53 -3.68
CA ARG A 159 -19.41 3.75 -2.90
C ARG A 159 -19.22 4.97 -3.81
N ALA A 160 -18.34 4.86 -4.80
CA ALA A 160 -18.09 5.95 -5.75
C ALA A 160 -19.30 6.34 -6.57
N LEU A 161 -20.18 5.39 -6.88
CA LEU A 161 -21.43 5.61 -7.58
C LEU A 161 -22.62 5.92 -6.65
N LYS A 162 -22.40 6.00 -5.33
CA LYS A 162 -23.43 6.28 -4.31
C LYS A 162 -24.62 5.34 -4.38
N LEU A 163 -24.36 4.04 -4.53
CA LEU A 163 -25.41 3.03 -4.62
C LEU A 163 -25.82 2.53 -3.23
N ASN A 164 -27.08 2.12 -3.12
CA ASN A 164 -27.59 1.42 -1.94
C ASN A 164 -27.74 -0.07 -2.22
N SER A 165 -27.37 -0.90 -1.26
CA SER A 165 -27.59 -2.34 -1.42
C SER A 165 -29.08 -2.69 -1.23
N ASN A 166 -29.51 -3.76 -1.92
CA ASN A 166 -30.83 -4.34 -1.74
C ASN A 166 -31.03 -4.95 -0.32
N SER A 167 -29.95 -5.11 0.43
CA SER A 167 -29.93 -5.42 1.85
C SER A 167 -29.58 -4.17 2.65
N THR A 168 -29.97 -4.08 3.90
CA THR A 168 -29.77 -2.90 4.75
C THR A 168 -28.32 -2.66 5.21
N ILE A 169 -27.31 -3.30 4.59
CA ILE A 169 -25.93 -3.28 5.08
C ILE A 169 -25.14 -2.10 4.54
N TYR A 170 -25.32 -1.73 3.27
CA TYR A 170 -24.55 -0.67 2.61
C TYR A 170 -25.47 0.40 2.03
N HIS A 171 -25.34 1.63 2.50
CA HIS A 171 -26.05 2.81 2.02
C HIS A 171 -25.05 3.92 1.74
N PHE A 172 -24.68 4.09 0.48
CA PHE A 172 -23.65 5.05 0.08
C PHE A 172 -24.25 6.39 -0.43
N THR A 173 -25.59 6.50 -0.56
CA THR A 173 -26.24 7.73 -1.06
C THR A 173 -25.95 8.95 -0.22
N ASP A 174 -25.84 8.78 1.10
CA ASP A 174 -25.67 9.88 2.05
C ASP A 174 -24.19 10.12 2.42
N GLU A 175 -23.27 9.31 1.89
CA GLU A 175 -21.85 9.55 2.10
C GLU A 175 -21.36 10.78 1.32
N PRO A 176 -20.29 11.46 1.78
CA PRO A 176 -19.68 12.55 1.03
C PRO A 176 -19.18 12.06 -0.34
N ASP A 177 -18.95 12.99 -1.25
CA ASP A 177 -18.30 12.68 -2.52
C ASP A 177 -16.87 12.19 -2.25
N ILE A 178 -16.41 11.25 -3.08
CA ILE A 178 -15.02 10.77 -3.02
C ILE A 178 -14.11 11.95 -3.39
N GLU A 179 -13.23 12.31 -2.48
CA GLU A 179 -12.17 13.27 -2.78
C GLU A 179 -11.21 12.64 -3.80
N THR A 180 -10.94 13.36 -4.87
CA THR A 180 -10.05 12.89 -5.93
C THR A 180 -8.83 13.79 -6.00
N THR A 181 -7.65 13.17 -6.09
CA THR A 181 -6.40 13.87 -6.42
C THR A 181 -6.18 13.86 -7.93
N GLU A 182 -5.37 14.80 -8.45
CA GLU A 182 -4.95 14.71 -9.86
C GLU A 182 -4.11 13.45 -10.05
N PRO A 183 -4.29 12.72 -11.17
CA PRO A 183 -3.47 11.55 -11.46
C PRO A 183 -2.03 11.95 -11.77
N TYR A 184 -1.09 11.05 -11.52
CA TYR A 184 0.29 11.20 -11.99
C TYR A 184 0.30 11.10 -13.52
N GLU A 185 0.99 12.03 -14.18
CA GLU A 185 1.10 12.04 -15.66
C GLU A 185 2.39 11.34 -16.07
N LEU A 186 2.25 10.19 -16.74
CA LEU A 186 3.39 9.43 -17.25
C LEU A 186 3.60 9.72 -18.75
N PRO A 187 4.83 10.01 -19.17
CA PRO A 187 5.19 9.98 -20.59
C PRO A 187 5.22 8.53 -21.08
N SER A 188 5.12 8.33 -22.40
CA SER A 188 5.18 6.97 -22.99
C SER A 188 6.50 6.22 -22.74
N ASN A 189 7.56 6.94 -22.40
CA ASN A 189 8.89 6.41 -22.08
C ASN A 189 9.23 6.43 -20.60
N TYR A 190 8.23 6.43 -19.73
CA TYR A 190 8.45 6.37 -18.28
C TYR A 190 9.27 5.14 -17.88
N MET A 191 10.06 5.26 -16.82
CA MET A 191 10.88 4.18 -16.28
C MET A 191 10.65 4.03 -14.79
N TYR A 192 10.74 2.80 -14.32
CA TYR A 192 10.79 2.50 -12.90
C TYR A 192 12.19 2.72 -12.35
N PRO A 193 12.35 3.00 -11.05
CA PRO A 193 13.64 2.82 -10.38
C PRO A 193 14.18 1.43 -10.66
N ASP A 194 15.48 1.31 -10.90
CA ASP A 194 16.12 0.08 -11.37
C ASP A 194 16.75 -0.75 -10.23
N SER A 195 16.92 -0.16 -9.05
CA SER A 195 17.38 -0.91 -7.87
C SER A 195 16.92 -0.27 -6.56
N ALA A 196 16.70 -1.13 -5.58
CA ALA A 196 16.56 -0.77 -4.17
C ALA A 196 17.23 -1.85 -3.30
N SER A 197 17.80 -1.44 -2.18
CA SER A 197 18.40 -2.38 -1.21
C SER A 197 18.26 -1.87 0.21
N VAL A 198 18.14 -2.80 1.15
CA VAL A 198 18.21 -2.54 2.58
C VAL A 198 19.18 -3.52 3.24
N ALA A 199 20.00 -3.02 4.17
CA ALA A 199 20.96 -3.82 4.92
C ALA A 199 21.07 -3.29 6.36
N VAL A 200 21.45 -4.16 7.30
CA VAL A 200 21.86 -3.74 8.63
C VAL A 200 23.19 -3.00 8.53
N LYS A 201 23.25 -1.78 9.06
CA LYS A 201 24.47 -1.00 9.18
C LYS A 201 25.19 -1.31 10.49
N GLU A 202 24.45 -1.20 11.59
CA GLU A 202 24.92 -1.42 12.96
C GLU A 202 23.74 -1.71 13.86
N TYR A 203 24.00 -2.27 15.05
CA TYR A 203 22.95 -2.48 16.04
C TYR A 203 23.51 -2.35 17.45
N GLU A 204 22.66 -1.91 18.35
CA GLU A 204 22.90 -1.89 19.80
C GLU A 204 21.89 -2.81 20.48
N GLN A 205 22.38 -3.79 21.21
CA GLN A 205 21.52 -4.69 21.98
C GLN A 205 20.94 -3.96 23.20
N ILE A 206 19.63 -4.04 23.39
CA ILE A 206 18.89 -3.39 24.47
C ILE A 206 18.55 -4.40 25.56
N THR A 207 18.10 -5.58 25.18
CA THR A 207 17.79 -6.72 26.06
C THR A 207 18.27 -8.02 25.41
N ASN A 208 18.17 -9.14 26.12
CA ASN A 208 18.48 -10.47 25.56
C ASN A 208 17.63 -10.85 24.32
N ARG A 209 16.59 -10.09 23.98
CA ARG A 209 15.70 -10.33 22.84
C ARG A 209 15.42 -9.11 21.97
N ALA A 210 15.98 -7.93 22.26
CA ALA A 210 15.71 -6.70 21.54
C ALA A 210 16.99 -5.93 21.25
N ALA A 211 17.02 -5.27 20.11
CA ALA A 211 18.09 -4.37 19.69
C ALA A 211 17.53 -3.13 19.01
N ASN A 212 18.21 -2.01 19.14
CA ASN A 212 18.06 -0.86 18.27
C ASN A 212 18.97 -1.10 17.06
N ILE A 213 18.38 -1.11 15.86
CA ILE A 213 19.06 -1.48 14.63
C ILE A 213 19.03 -0.31 13.68
N VAL A 214 20.19 0.06 13.16
CA VAL A 214 20.34 1.08 12.11
C VAL A 214 20.44 0.37 10.78
N PHE A 215 19.63 0.82 9.82
CA PHE A 215 19.55 0.29 8.47
C PHE A 215 20.08 1.29 7.47
N ASN A 216 20.85 0.80 6.49
CA ASN A 216 21.16 1.52 5.26
C ASN A 216 20.12 1.20 4.19
N VAL A 217 19.63 2.24 3.53
CA VAL A 217 18.79 2.16 2.34
C VAL A 217 19.54 2.74 1.17
N ASN A 218 19.59 2.01 0.05
CA ASN A 218 20.13 2.52 -1.21
C ASN A 218 19.15 2.18 -2.33
N ALA A 219 18.97 3.13 -3.25
CA ALA A 219 18.18 2.94 -4.44
C ALA A 219 18.81 3.71 -5.61
N SER A 220 18.48 3.31 -6.83
CA SER A 220 18.82 4.06 -8.04
C SER A 220 17.64 4.12 -9.01
N ASP A 221 17.66 5.17 -9.84
CA ASP A 221 16.68 5.42 -10.89
C ASP A 221 17.43 5.84 -12.15
N PRO A 222 17.17 5.20 -13.33
CA PRO A 222 17.88 5.51 -14.55
C PRO A 222 17.74 6.95 -15.01
N GLN A 223 16.64 7.61 -14.63
CA GLN A 223 16.35 9.01 -14.94
C GLN A 223 16.80 9.97 -13.82
N GLY A 224 17.33 9.43 -12.71
CA GLY A 224 17.82 10.23 -11.57
C GLY A 224 16.72 10.92 -10.77
N GLN A 225 15.50 10.40 -10.81
CA GLN A 225 14.30 11.03 -10.26
C GLN A 225 13.82 10.42 -8.94
N LEU A 226 14.70 9.76 -8.18
CA LEU A 226 14.32 9.24 -6.86
C LEU A 226 13.83 10.35 -5.95
N ALA A 227 12.69 10.11 -5.29
CA ALA A 227 12.05 11.04 -4.37
C ALA A 227 12.03 10.51 -2.95
N SER A 228 11.43 9.35 -2.73
CA SER A 228 11.07 8.86 -1.40
C SER A 228 11.14 7.34 -1.30
N TYR A 229 10.91 6.83 -0.10
CA TYR A 229 10.76 5.40 0.14
C TYR A 229 9.72 5.12 1.19
N ARG A 230 9.18 3.89 1.17
CA ARG A 230 8.31 3.35 2.21
C ARG A 230 8.90 2.08 2.81
N LEU A 231 8.65 1.86 4.08
CA LEU A 231 9.15 0.70 4.82
C LEU A 231 8.04 -0.33 5.01
N SER A 232 8.34 -1.58 4.67
CA SER A 232 7.57 -2.76 5.05
C SER A 232 8.30 -3.52 6.16
N THR A 233 7.54 -4.13 7.08
CA THR A 233 8.04 -5.03 8.13
C THR A 233 7.43 -6.43 8.03
N ASP A 234 6.65 -6.70 7.01
CA ASP A 234 5.95 -7.97 6.74
C ASP A 234 6.38 -8.64 5.43
N GLY A 235 7.57 -8.29 4.93
CA GLY A 235 8.14 -8.89 3.73
C GLY A 235 7.65 -8.27 2.42
N GLY A 236 7.14 -7.03 2.45
CA GLY A 236 6.71 -6.31 1.25
C GLY A 236 5.24 -6.48 0.90
N ILE A 237 4.43 -6.98 1.84
CA ILE A 237 2.98 -7.11 1.66
C ILE A 237 2.32 -5.76 1.90
N THR A 238 2.63 -5.10 3.03
CA THR A 238 2.14 -3.75 3.34
C THR A 238 3.30 -2.78 3.53
N PHE A 239 3.06 -1.50 3.22
CA PHE A 239 4.06 -0.45 3.36
C PHE A 239 3.53 0.69 4.23
N GLY A 240 4.40 1.20 5.11
CA GLY A 240 4.08 2.34 5.98
C GLY A 240 4.12 3.68 5.26
N ALA A 241 4.11 4.76 6.04
CA ALA A 241 4.18 6.12 5.52
C ALA A 241 5.44 6.38 4.69
N GLU A 242 5.29 7.25 3.71
CA GLU A 242 6.35 7.70 2.82
C GLU A 242 7.37 8.59 3.55
N LYS A 243 8.64 8.45 3.19
CA LYS A 243 9.77 9.23 3.73
C LYS A 243 10.69 9.64 2.60
N ASP A 244 11.12 10.88 2.60
CA ASP A 244 12.07 11.37 1.62
C ASP A 244 13.43 10.70 1.76
N PHE A 245 14.14 10.51 0.64
CA PHE A 245 15.55 10.14 0.68
C PHE A 245 16.39 11.29 1.22
N ALA A 246 17.35 10.99 2.10
CA ALA A 246 18.23 12.01 2.66
C ALA A 246 19.16 12.61 1.60
N TYR A 247 19.68 11.79 0.67
CA TYR A 247 20.53 12.23 -0.42
C TYR A 247 20.64 11.15 -1.52
N GLY A 248 20.32 11.52 -2.77
CA GLY A 248 20.65 10.75 -3.97
C GLY A 248 20.30 9.25 -3.89
N GLY A 249 19.11 8.92 -3.39
CA GLY A 249 18.68 7.53 -3.23
C GLY A 249 19.31 6.79 -2.05
N LYS A 250 19.98 7.50 -1.14
CA LYS A 250 20.54 6.94 0.09
C LYS A 250 19.84 7.50 1.32
N SER A 251 19.58 6.64 2.27
CA SER A 251 18.99 7.03 3.55
C SER A 251 19.38 6.06 4.65
N GLU A 252 19.25 6.50 5.89
CA GLU A 252 19.40 5.66 7.07
C GLU A 252 18.17 5.83 7.96
N PHE A 253 17.79 4.75 8.62
CA PHE A 253 16.77 4.80 9.67
C PHE A 253 17.10 3.80 10.77
N SER A 254 16.60 4.06 11.99
CA SER A 254 16.72 3.13 13.10
C SER A 254 15.37 2.60 13.54
N ARG A 255 15.38 1.36 14.05
CA ARG A 255 14.21 0.74 14.68
C ARG A 255 14.62 -0.18 15.81
N ILE A 256 13.85 -0.11 16.90
CA ILE A 256 13.91 -1.12 17.96
C ILE A 256 13.06 -2.31 17.51
N LEU A 257 13.73 -3.45 17.34
CA LEU A 257 13.09 -4.71 16.97
C LEU A 257 13.24 -5.73 18.09
N ARG A 258 12.26 -6.62 18.23
CA ARG A 258 12.26 -7.70 19.21
C ARG A 258 12.25 -9.04 18.49
N LYS A 259 13.15 -9.94 18.89
CA LYS A 259 13.26 -11.29 18.33
C LYS A 259 11.99 -12.10 18.60
N GLY A 260 11.42 -12.65 17.54
CA GLY A 260 10.17 -13.42 17.57
C GLY A 260 8.98 -12.70 16.94
N ASP A 261 9.09 -11.41 16.61
CA ASP A 261 8.02 -10.66 15.96
C ASP A 261 7.99 -10.89 14.43
N GLY A 262 8.82 -11.80 13.89
CA GLY A 262 8.78 -12.27 12.50
C GLY A 262 9.01 -11.17 11.45
N GLN A 263 9.83 -10.18 11.77
CA GLN A 263 9.96 -8.97 10.95
C GLN A 263 10.92 -9.17 9.79
N LYS A 264 10.38 -9.08 8.59
CA LYS A 264 11.11 -9.07 7.33
C LYS A 264 11.06 -7.67 6.75
N ILE A 265 12.20 -7.02 6.68
CA ILE A 265 12.31 -5.63 6.23
C ILE A 265 12.42 -5.58 4.72
N VAL A 266 11.56 -4.77 4.10
CA VAL A 266 11.59 -4.44 2.67
C VAL A 266 11.39 -2.94 2.51
N ILE A 267 12.09 -2.34 1.55
CA ILE A 267 11.92 -0.94 1.15
C ILE A 267 11.26 -0.89 -0.23
N LEU A 268 10.27 -0.03 -0.38
CA LEU A 268 9.74 0.40 -1.67
C LEU A 268 10.32 1.79 -1.95
N ALA A 269 11.25 1.88 -2.89
CA ALA A 269 11.78 3.15 -3.37
C ALA A 269 10.85 3.72 -4.44
N LEU A 270 10.56 5.01 -4.38
CA LEU A 270 9.66 5.72 -5.28
C LEU A 270 10.41 6.85 -6.00
N ASN A 271 10.14 7.03 -7.27
CA ASN A 271 10.59 8.20 -8.01
C ASN A 271 9.54 9.33 -7.99
N GLN A 272 9.83 10.47 -8.66
CA GLN A 272 8.94 11.62 -8.70
C GLN A 272 7.60 11.34 -9.43
N ASP A 273 7.58 10.35 -10.31
CA ASP A 273 6.38 9.88 -10.99
C ASP A 273 5.59 8.87 -10.13
N HIS A 274 6.02 8.67 -8.88
CA HIS A 274 5.44 7.70 -7.94
C HIS A 274 5.50 6.24 -8.44
N LEU A 275 6.46 5.93 -9.30
CA LEU A 275 6.74 4.57 -9.74
C LEU A 275 7.73 3.92 -8.76
N GLY A 276 7.47 2.69 -8.38
CA GLY A 276 8.18 2.03 -7.28
C GLY A 276 9.00 0.80 -7.67
N CYS A 277 10.10 0.60 -6.94
CA CYS A 277 10.93 -0.59 -6.97
C CYS A 277 11.17 -1.09 -5.54
N VAL A 278 11.02 -2.39 -5.30
CA VAL A 278 11.23 -2.98 -3.98
C VAL A 278 12.63 -3.54 -3.82
N SER A 279 13.15 -3.46 -2.59
CA SER A 279 14.45 -4.00 -2.22
C SER A 279 14.44 -5.53 -2.05
N ASN A 280 15.61 -6.08 -1.73
CA ASN A 280 15.70 -7.40 -1.11
C ASN A 280 14.84 -7.48 0.15
N CYS A 281 14.37 -8.68 0.47
CA CYS A 281 13.72 -8.99 1.73
C CYS A 281 14.78 -9.37 2.76
N LEU A 282 14.96 -8.54 3.79
CA LEU A 282 15.97 -8.72 4.84
C LEU A 282 15.34 -9.36 6.08
N ASP A 283 15.72 -10.61 6.39
CA ASP A 283 15.47 -11.17 7.72
C ASP A 283 16.56 -10.66 8.68
N VAL A 284 16.18 -9.73 9.51
CA VAL A 284 17.12 -9.02 10.40
C VAL A 284 17.83 -9.98 11.37
N TRP A 285 17.12 -11.04 11.80
CA TRP A 285 17.67 -11.96 12.79
C TRP A 285 18.66 -12.97 12.24
N ASP A 286 18.80 -13.04 10.92
CA ASP A 286 19.88 -13.78 10.27
C ASP A 286 21.18 -12.97 10.23
N GLU A 287 21.07 -11.62 10.23
CA GLU A 287 22.20 -10.70 10.13
C GLU A 287 22.83 -10.33 11.49
N ILE A 288 22.05 -10.38 12.58
CA ILE A 288 22.51 -9.95 13.91
C ILE A 288 22.50 -11.08 14.94
N LYS A 289 23.45 -11.03 15.86
CA LYS A 289 23.57 -12.00 16.96
C LYS A 289 23.36 -11.31 18.29
N LEU A 290 22.30 -11.67 18.99
CA LEU A 290 22.05 -11.20 20.34
C LEU A 290 22.71 -12.11 21.38
N ASP A 291 23.35 -11.50 22.37
CA ASP A 291 23.79 -12.18 23.58
C ASP A 291 22.55 -12.59 24.41
N ARG A 292 22.39 -13.87 24.67
CA ARG A 292 21.25 -14.42 25.41
C ARG A 292 21.26 -14.06 26.90
N ASP A 293 22.45 -13.82 27.44
CA ASP A 293 22.67 -13.48 28.84
C ASP A 293 22.92 -11.97 29.03
N PHE A 294 22.61 -11.14 28.03
CA PHE A 294 22.88 -9.71 28.00
C PHE A 294 22.37 -8.97 29.25
N ASP A 295 21.15 -9.26 29.67
CA ASP A 295 20.54 -8.59 30.83
C ASP A 295 21.32 -8.88 32.08
N LYS A 296 21.80 -10.15 32.28
CA LYS A 296 22.64 -10.57 33.37
C LYS A 296 24.04 -9.93 33.31
N HIS A 297 24.68 -9.94 32.14
CA HIS A 297 25.99 -9.32 31.94
C HIS A 297 25.96 -7.80 32.15
N LYS A 298 24.86 -7.15 31.78
CA LYS A 298 24.64 -5.73 32.03
C LYS A 298 24.49 -5.42 33.52
N GLU A 299 23.74 -6.23 34.25
CA GLU A 299 23.59 -6.11 35.71
C GLU A 299 24.93 -6.33 36.41
N GLU A 300 25.70 -7.35 36.03
CA GLU A 300 27.05 -7.62 36.58
C GLU A 300 28.03 -6.47 36.28
N ALA A 301 27.93 -5.83 35.09
CA ALA A 301 28.76 -4.68 34.75
C ALA A 301 28.43 -3.45 35.60
N LEU A 302 27.13 -3.14 35.76
CA LEU A 302 26.67 -2.04 36.60
C LEU A 302 27.08 -2.19 38.06
N LEU A 303 27.04 -3.42 38.61
CA LEU A 303 27.49 -3.70 39.97
C LEU A 303 29.00 -3.46 40.12
N LYS A 304 29.80 -3.84 39.14
CA LYS A 304 31.25 -3.58 39.16
C LYS A 304 31.57 -2.08 39.08
N GLU A 305 30.88 -1.32 38.22
CA GLU A 305 31.05 0.14 38.15
C GLU A 305 30.72 0.79 39.51
N GLN A 306 29.64 0.37 40.19
CA GLN A 306 29.28 0.86 41.54
C GLN A 306 30.32 0.49 42.61
N GLU A 307 30.90 -0.70 42.53
CA GLU A 307 31.98 -1.14 43.46
C GLU A 307 33.29 -0.32 43.22
N GLU A 308 33.62 -0.01 41.95
CA GLU A 308 34.77 0.82 41.59
C GLU A 308 34.57 2.28 42.01
N GLU A 309 33.36 2.88 41.83
CA GLU A 309 33.05 4.20 42.35
C GLU A 309 33.11 4.30 43.84
N GLN A 310 32.58 3.33 44.59
CA GLN A 310 32.65 3.29 46.05
C GLN A 310 34.08 3.06 46.55
N GLY A 311 34.89 2.28 45.81
CA GLY A 311 36.32 2.08 46.13
C GLY A 311 37.17 3.35 45.92
N SER A 312 36.75 4.24 45.04
CA SER A 312 37.41 5.52 44.76
C SER A 312 37.03 6.64 45.76
N GLU A 313 35.81 6.60 46.32
CA GLU A 313 35.36 7.56 47.35
C GLU A 313 36.02 7.31 48.72
N THR A 314 36.37 6.06 49.04
CA THR A 314 37.05 5.75 50.33
C THR A 314 38.52 6.16 50.36
N ALA A 315 39.08 6.66 49.24
CA ALA A 315 40.49 7.12 49.20
C ALA A 315 40.67 8.65 49.31
N SER A 316 39.61 9.42 49.49
CA SER A 316 39.65 10.90 49.50
C SER A 316 38.93 11.58 50.66
N GLU A 317 38.80 10.95 51.85
CA GLU A 317 38.34 11.65 53.06
C GLU A 317 39.49 11.91 54.05
N GLU A 318 40.08 13.08 53.94
CA GLU A 318 40.50 13.85 55.09
C GLU A 318 40.33 15.33 54.86
N ILE A 319 39.50 15.98 55.81
CA ILE A 319 39.55 17.35 56.35
C ILE A 319 38.45 18.30 55.83
N PRO A 320 38.06 19.30 56.67
CA PRO A 320 36.98 19.22 57.67
C PRO A 320 35.83 20.26 57.44
N GLU A 321 34.83 20.14 58.33
CA GLU A 321 33.67 21.02 58.54
C GLU A 321 33.84 22.52 58.27
N GLU A 322 32.86 23.11 57.61
CA GLU A 322 32.22 24.33 58.09
C GLU A 322 30.75 24.43 57.72
N VAL A 323 29.99 24.78 58.72
CA VAL A 323 28.55 24.90 58.80
C VAL A 323 28.07 26.19 58.09
N SER A 324 27.01 26.10 57.31
CA SER A 324 25.92 27.15 57.37
C SER A 324 24.65 26.65 56.73
N SER A 325 23.62 26.87 57.52
CA SER A 325 22.19 26.68 57.30
C SER A 325 21.63 27.65 56.24
N GLU A 326 20.56 27.21 55.58
CA GLU A 326 19.25 27.90 55.47
C GLU A 326 18.47 27.29 54.28
N GLU A 327 17.40 26.66 54.61
CA GLU A 327 15.96 26.90 54.40
C GLU A 327 15.42 26.83 52.97
N GLU A 328 14.56 25.82 52.87
CA GLU A 328 13.20 25.77 52.29
C GLU A 328 12.87 26.59 51.02
N THR A 329 12.37 25.87 50.02
CA THR A 329 10.93 25.98 49.69
C THR A 329 10.48 24.84 48.77
N THR A 330 9.41 24.27 49.14
CA THR A 330 8.55 23.34 48.41
C THR A 330 7.83 24.05 47.30
N GLU A 331 7.74 23.42 46.11
CA GLU A 331 6.52 23.51 45.34
C GLU A 331 6.28 22.19 44.53
N ASP A 332 5.14 21.67 44.86
CA ASP A 332 4.43 20.55 44.29
C ASP A 332 3.86 20.92 42.94
N SER A 333 4.05 20.12 41.90
CA SER A 333 3.13 20.09 40.76
C SER A 333 3.04 18.68 40.20
N SER A 334 1.99 18.02 40.64
CA SER A 334 1.43 16.83 40.03
C SER A 334 1.06 17.05 38.58
N VAL A 335 1.62 16.28 37.68
CA VAL A 335 1.07 16.09 36.34
C VAL A 335 0.53 14.67 36.24
N THR A 336 -0.76 14.59 36.14
CA THR A 336 -1.54 13.39 35.95
C THR A 336 -1.29 12.79 34.57
N ASP A 337 -0.88 11.56 34.61
CA ASP A 337 -0.83 10.62 33.49
C ASP A 337 -2.25 10.38 32.97
N HIS A 338 -2.51 10.65 31.71
CA HIS A 338 -3.68 10.17 30.99
C HIS A 338 -3.22 9.24 29.86
N ASP A 339 -3.34 7.98 30.13
CA ASP A 339 -3.26 6.87 29.19
C ASP A 339 -4.53 6.85 28.30
N PRO A 340 -4.42 6.95 26.95
CA PRO A 340 -5.57 6.71 26.09
C PRO A 340 -5.66 5.21 25.80
N HIS A 341 -6.70 4.61 26.30
CA HIS A 341 -7.18 3.27 26.00
C HIS A 341 -7.13 2.94 24.51
N LEU A 342 -6.29 1.98 24.15
CA LEU A 342 -6.38 1.22 22.92
C LEU A 342 -7.64 0.36 22.96
N ASN A 343 -8.53 0.62 22.06
CA ASN A 343 -9.75 -0.14 21.87
C ASN A 343 -9.43 -1.40 21.06
N ASP A 344 -9.43 -2.54 21.73
CA ASP A 344 -9.37 -3.87 21.13
C ASP A 344 -10.61 -4.13 20.30
N SER A 345 -10.49 -4.16 18.98
CA SER A 345 -11.34 -4.94 18.05
C SER A 345 -11.05 -4.60 16.58
N GLN A 346 -9.93 -5.06 16.05
CA GLN A 346 -9.84 -5.31 14.61
C GLN A 346 -9.22 -6.69 14.39
N LYS A 347 -10.09 -7.63 14.02
CA LYS A 347 -9.65 -8.95 13.59
C LYS A 347 -9.12 -8.84 12.17
N VAL A 348 -7.81 -8.94 12.00
CA VAL A 348 -7.15 -9.11 10.71
C VAL A 348 -7.30 -10.58 10.31
N VAL A 349 -7.98 -10.87 9.22
CA VAL A 349 -8.03 -12.20 8.61
C VAL A 349 -7.00 -12.24 7.49
N VAL A 350 -5.89 -12.97 7.71
CA VAL A 350 -4.88 -13.26 6.70
C VAL A 350 -5.20 -14.62 6.08
N ILE A 351 -5.37 -14.69 4.76
CA ILE A 351 -5.63 -15.94 4.04
C ILE A 351 -4.46 -16.23 3.10
N PHE A 352 -3.88 -17.45 3.19
CA PHE A 352 -2.74 -17.91 2.39
C PHE A 352 -3.11 -19.01 1.37
N GLY A 353 -2.48 -19.00 0.18
CA GLY A 353 -2.53 -20.13 -0.75
C GLY A 353 -1.94 -19.88 -2.15
N ALA A 354 -1.16 -20.80 -2.71
CA ALA A 354 -0.19 -20.64 -3.79
C ALA A 354 -0.56 -21.17 -5.21
N PHE A 355 0.02 -20.58 -6.26
CA PHE A 355 0.57 -20.86 -7.60
C PHE A 355 -0.17 -20.49 -8.90
N ALA A 356 0.52 -19.78 -9.68
CA ALA A 356 0.97 -19.49 -11.07
C ALA A 356 0.01 -19.62 -12.27
N GLY A 357 0.06 -18.63 -13.17
CA GLY A 357 -0.21 -18.75 -14.61
C GLY A 357 -0.79 -17.54 -15.32
N LEU A 358 -0.16 -17.12 -16.36
CA LEU A 358 -0.44 -16.16 -17.44
C LEU A 358 -1.59 -15.13 -17.24
N ALA A 359 -1.20 -13.88 -17.33
CA ALA A 359 -2.11 -12.74 -17.32
C ALA A 359 -2.97 -12.66 -18.57
N ILE A 360 -4.27 -12.74 -18.40
CA ILE A 360 -5.25 -12.48 -19.45
C ILE A 360 -6.18 -11.36 -18.96
N ALA A 361 -6.19 -10.25 -19.70
CA ALA A 361 -7.02 -9.09 -19.40
C ALA A 361 -8.52 -9.41 -19.44
N VAL A 362 -9.26 -9.01 -18.42
CA VAL A 362 -10.71 -9.07 -18.38
C VAL A 362 -11.29 -7.67 -18.30
N LEU A 363 -12.22 -7.35 -19.19
CA LEU A 363 -12.94 -6.09 -19.17
C LEU A 363 -14.31 -6.24 -18.50
N LEU A 364 -14.55 -5.44 -17.50
CA LEU A 364 -15.86 -5.20 -16.93
C LEU A 364 -16.49 -3.96 -17.51
N TYR A 365 -17.78 -4.04 -17.71
CA TYR A 365 -18.57 -3.05 -18.34
C TYR A 365 -19.86 -2.81 -17.55
N PHE A 366 -20.14 -1.55 -17.21
CA PHE A 366 -21.24 -1.16 -16.35
C PHE A 366 -22.25 -0.29 -17.10
N ILE A 367 -23.53 -0.52 -16.86
CA ILE A 367 -24.57 0.44 -17.17
C ILE A 367 -25.13 0.91 -15.82
N TYR A 368 -24.98 2.17 -15.54
CA TYR A 368 -25.73 2.86 -14.51
C TYR A 368 -26.99 3.47 -15.15
N ARG A 369 -28.14 2.93 -14.82
CA ARG A 369 -29.42 3.52 -15.21
C ARG A 369 -30.05 4.07 -13.95
N LYS A 370 -30.04 5.41 -13.81
CA LYS A 370 -30.94 6.07 -12.90
C LYS A 370 -32.34 5.86 -13.50
N GLU A 371 -33.11 4.94 -12.99
CA GLU A 371 -34.53 4.90 -13.30
C GLU A 371 -35.15 6.18 -12.72
N ASN A 372 -35.43 7.13 -13.60
CA ASN A 372 -36.35 8.19 -13.26
C ASN A 372 -37.68 7.50 -12.97
N VAL A 373 -38.00 7.36 -11.70
CA VAL A 373 -39.35 7.15 -11.26
C VAL A 373 -40.07 8.44 -11.61
N SER A 374 -40.49 8.57 -12.86
CA SER A 374 -41.51 9.53 -13.22
C SER A 374 -42.80 9.01 -12.58
N GLY A 375 -43.18 9.64 -11.48
CA GLY A 375 -44.53 9.50 -10.98
C GLY A 375 -45.50 9.71 -12.15
N LYS A 376 -46.33 8.71 -12.38
CA LYS A 376 -47.57 8.91 -13.06
C LYS A 376 -48.61 9.06 -11.99
N GLU A 377 -49.25 10.23 -12.03
CA GLU A 377 -50.61 10.41 -11.56
C GLU A 377 -51.54 9.37 -12.18
#